data_96db1745591bf73e249c87abe5f71738
#
_entry.id   96db1745591bf73e249c87abe5f71738
#
_cell.length_a   1.000
_cell.length_b   1.000
_cell.length_c   1.000
_cell.angle_alpha   90.00
_cell.angle_beta   90.00
_cell.angle_gamma   90.00
#
_symmetry.space_group_name_H-M   'P 1'
#
loop_
_entity.id
_entity.type
_entity.pdbx_description
1 polymer ?
#
loop_
_entity_poly.entity_id
_entity_poly.type
_entity_poly.pdbx_seq_one_letter_code
_entity_poly.pdbx_strand_id
1 'polypeptide(L)'
;FAWLRRLYPVWAGLTPEMIRVSTLTAMAELILSGCTTSSDHLYLYPNGARLDDSIEAAAQIGMRFHAARGSMSVGESQGGLPPDRLVEDEDTILKDTQRLIETWHDPARHAMLRIVVAPCSPFSVSRSLMREAAHLARAYGVSLHTHLAENDNDVAYSREKFGMTPAAYAESLGWTGADVWHAHCVKLDEAGIDLFARTGTGVAHCPCSNMRLASGIAPIHAMRRAGVPVGLGVDGSASNDAAHLLGEARQAMLLARVGSQPHAEPAAMSARQALELATLGGARVLGRDDIGALAPGMSADLVAFPLDTLALAGAAVHDPVAALVFCAPQQVRYAIINGKPVVAEGQLLPLELPALIADHNRLARQLIRSTKS
;
A
#
# COMPACT_ATOMS: atom_id res chain seq x y z
N PHE A 1 11.30 -0.87 14.82
CA PHE A 1 12.43 0.07 14.59
C PHE A 1 13.76 -0.66 14.31
N ALA A 2 14.05 -1.81 14.92
CA ALA A 2 15.27 -2.58 14.62
C ALA A 2 15.35 -3.04 13.15
N TRP A 3 14.22 -3.42 12.57
CA TRP A 3 14.09 -3.79 11.16
C TRP A 3 14.47 -2.62 10.23
N LEU A 4 13.95 -1.42 10.46
CA LEU A 4 14.29 -0.22 9.71
C LEU A 4 15.79 0.10 9.78
N ARG A 5 16.36 0.13 11.01
CA ARG A 5 17.80 0.37 11.19
C ARG A 5 18.68 -0.62 10.44
N ARG A 6 18.21 -1.87 10.26
CA ARG A 6 18.92 -2.91 9.50
C ARG A 6 18.85 -2.66 8.01
N LEU A 7 17.74 -2.13 7.51
CA LEU A 7 17.49 -1.99 6.07
C LEU A 7 17.91 -0.66 5.47
N TYR A 8 17.87 0.45 6.23
CA TYR A 8 18.31 1.74 5.71
C TYR A 8 19.71 1.74 5.06
N PRO A 9 20.74 1.09 5.64
CA PRO A 9 22.04 0.98 4.98
C PRO A 9 21.99 0.23 3.64
N VAL A 10 21.13 -0.78 3.52
CA VAL A 10 20.92 -1.53 2.29
C VAL A 10 20.23 -0.65 1.26
N TRP A 11 19.13 -0.01 1.65
CA TRP A 11 18.34 0.87 0.77
C TRP A 11 19.10 2.11 0.29
N ALA A 12 20.10 2.56 1.04
CA ALA A 12 20.98 3.63 0.59
C ALA A 12 21.78 3.29 -0.69
N GLY A 13 21.86 2.02 -1.06
CA GLY A 13 22.46 1.55 -2.30
C GLY A 13 21.52 1.48 -3.50
N LEU A 14 20.23 1.78 -3.32
CA LEU A 14 19.25 1.75 -4.41
C LEU A 14 19.61 2.80 -5.51
N THR A 15 19.36 2.43 -6.75
CA THR A 15 19.57 3.27 -7.94
C THR A 15 18.24 3.44 -8.69
N PRO A 16 18.13 4.43 -9.62
CA PRO A 16 16.95 4.56 -10.49
C PRO A 16 16.56 3.26 -11.20
N GLU A 17 17.54 2.53 -11.75
CA GLU A 17 17.32 1.23 -12.39
C GLU A 17 16.73 0.20 -11.41
N MET A 18 17.24 0.16 -10.16
CA MET A 18 16.72 -0.74 -9.14
C MET A 18 15.29 -0.39 -8.74
N ILE A 19 14.95 0.88 -8.59
CA ILE A 19 13.58 1.33 -8.32
C ILE A 19 12.65 0.89 -9.46
N ARG A 20 13.02 1.21 -10.70
CA ARG A 20 12.21 0.85 -11.87
C ARG A 20 11.99 -0.66 -11.99
N VAL A 21 13.04 -1.47 -11.89
CA VAL A 21 12.95 -2.93 -12.06
C VAL A 21 12.21 -3.58 -10.88
N SER A 22 12.40 -3.10 -9.64
CA SER A 22 11.64 -3.61 -8.49
C SER A 22 10.16 -3.24 -8.57
N THR A 23 9.82 -2.04 -9.03
CA THR A 23 8.43 -1.63 -9.29
C THR A 23 7.78 -2.53 -10.35
N LEU A 24 8.46 -2.77 -11.48
CA LEU A 24 7.96 -3.70 -12.51
C LEU A 24 7.74 -5.11 -11.98
N THR A 25 8.66 -5.61 -11.14
CA THR A 25 8.55 -6.96 -10.56
C THR A 25 7.37 -7.06 -9.61
N ALA A 26 7.21 -6.10 -8.70
CA ALA A 26 6.10 -6.07 -7.75
C ALA A 26 4.75 -5.92 -8.46
N MET A 27 4.67 -5.03 -9.45
CA MET A 27 3.45 -4.84 -10.24
C MET A 27 3.12 -6.05 -11.13
N ALA A 28 4.11 -6.75 -11.67
CA ALA A 28 3.90 -8.00 -12.40
C ALA A 28 3.26 -9.07 -11.52
N GLU A 29 3.77 -9.26 -10.29
CA GLU A 29 3.21 -10.20 -9.33
C GLU A 29 1.79 -9.78 -8.91
N LEU A 30 1.57 -8.50 -8.63
CA LEU A 30 0.24 -7.94 -8.32
C LEU A 30 -0.76 -8.19 -9.45
N ILE A 31 -0.41 -7.87 -10.70
CA ILE A 31 -1.30 -8.08 -11.85
C ILE A 31 -1.64 -9.57 -12.02
N LEU A 32 -0.65 -10.44 -11.91
CA LEU A 32 -0.87 -11.90 -11.98
C LEU A 32 -1.71 -12.42 -10.82
N SER A 33 -1.72 -11.74 -9.67
CA SER A 33 -2.60 -12.04 -8.54
C SER A 33 -4.04 -11.52 -8.69
N GLY A 34 -4.31 -10.72 -9.73
CA GLY A 34 -5.62 -10.11 -10.00
C GLY A 34 -5.77 -8.66 -9.52
N CYS A 35 -4.71 -8.01 -9.12
CA CYS A 35 -4.72 -6.60 -8.76
C CYS A 35 -4.62 -5.71 -10.01
N THR A 36 -5.56 -4.80 -10.21
CA THR A 36 -5.60 -3.89 -11.38
C THR A 36 -5.24 -2.45 -11.03
N THR A 37 -5.27 -2.10 -9.74
CA THR A 37 -4.93 -0.77 -9.24
C THR A 37 -4.09 -0.92 -7.99
N SER A 38 -2.94 -0.23 -7.92
CA SER A 38 -2.10 -0.17 -6.72
C SER A 38 -1.78 1.26 -6.32
N SER A 39 -1.41 1.43 -5.07
CA SER A 39 -0.64 2.57 -4.58
C SER A 39 0.66 2.04 -4.02
N ASP A 40 1.74 2.82 -4.12
CA ASP A 40 3.00 2.52 -3.44
C ASP A 40 3.27 3.50 -2.29
N HIS A 41 4.45 3.38 -1.69
CA HIS A 41 4.98 4.37 -0.77
C HIS A 41 6.50 4.43 -0.89
N LEU A 42 7.00 5.06 -1.96
CA LEU A 42 8.42 5.31 -2.14
C LEU A 42 8.82 6.55 -1.33
N TYR A 43 9.65 6.38 -0.30
CA TYR A 43 10.08 7.46 0.61
C TYR A 43 11.60 7.60 0.75
N LEU A 44 12.35 6.95 -0.14
CA LEU A 44 13.81 6.97 -0.21
C LEU A 44 14.25 7.28 -1.63
N TYR A 45 15.09 8.30 -1.81
CA TYR A 45 15.55 8.76 -3.12
C TYR A 45 17.08 8.83 -3.20
N PRO A 46 17.83 7.75 -2.85
CA PRO A 46 19.27 7.74 -2.93
C PRO A 46 19.73 7.70 -4.39
N ASN A 47 20.97 8.15 -4.62
CA ASN A 47 21.70 7.98 -5.89
C ASN A 47 20.95 8.51 -7.14
N GLY A 48 20.12 9.53 -6.96
CA GLY A 48 19.36 10.14 -8.06
C GLY A 48 18.05 9.42 -8.41
N ALA A 49 17.62 8.44 -7.60
CA ALA A 49 16.30 7.82 -7.73
C ALA A 49 15.18 8.86 -7.57
N ARG A 50 14.07 8.68 -8.27
CA ARG A 50 12.90 9.55 -8.25
C ARG A 50 11.62 8.75 -8.30
N LEU A 51 10.50 9.35 -7.89
CA LEU A 51 9.19 8.72 -8.06
C LEU A 51 8.82 8.52 -9.54
N ASP A 52 9.37 9.36 -10.41
CA ASP A 52 9.26 9.24 -11.87
C ASP A 52 9.66 7.83 -12.35
N ASP A 53 10.69 7.19 -11.76
CA ASP A 53 11.12 5.83 -12.10
C ASP A 53 10.02 4.78 -11.86
N SER A 54 9.23 4.93 -10.79
CA SER A 54 8.08 4.06 -10.50
C SER A 54 6.88 4.39 -11.40
N ILE A 55 6.64 5.66 -11.70
CA ILE A 55 5.57 6.13 -12.60
C ILE A 55 5.76 5.57 -14.00
N GLU A 56 6.99 5.66 -14.54
CA GLU A 56 7.32 5.12 -15.86
C GLU A 56 7.19 3.59 -15.91
N ALA A 57 7.59 2.90 -14.83
CA ALA A 57 7.40 1.47 -14.70
C ALA A 57 5.92 1.06 -14.71
N ALA A 58 5.06 1.79 -13.98
CA ALA A 58 3.62 1.56 -13.97
C ALA A 58 2.99 1.78 -15.35
N ALA A 59 3.40 2.83 -16.05
CA ALA A 59 2.95 3.11 -17.42
C ALA A 59 3.38 2.00 -18.40
N GLN A 60 4.62 1.51 -18.27
CA GLN A 60 5.14 0.44 -19.11
C GLN A 60 4.37 -0.87 -18.94
N ILE A 61 4.08 -1.26 -17.69
CA ILE A 61 3.36 -2.53 -17.43
C ILE A 61 1.84 -2.39 -17.60
N GLY A 62 1.33 -1.15 -17.69
CA GLY A 62 -0.09 -0.87 -17.88
C GLY A 62 -0.94 -1.01 -16.61
N MET A 63 -0.35 -0.84 -15.41
CA MET A 63 -1.06 -0.85 -14.13
C MET A 63 -1.63 0.53 -13.81
N ARG A 64 -2.88 0.60 -13.32
CA ARG A 64 -3.43 1.82 -12.74
C ARG A 64 -2.71 2.11 -11.42
N PHE A 65 -2.22 3.34 -11.26
CA PHE A 65 -1.28 3.65 -10.18
C PHE A 65 -1.61 4.94 -9.44
N HIS A 66 -1.61 4.86 -8.11
CA HIS A 66 -1.60 6.00 -7.21
C HIS A 66 -0.18 6.14 -6.65
N ALA A 67 0.64 6.94 -7.32
CA ALA A 67 2.05 7.13 -6.98
C ALA A 67 2.17 8.01 -5.75
N ALA A 68 2.63 7.44 -4.65
CA ALA A 68 2.75 8.15 -3.39
C ALA A 68 4.17 8.73 -3.24
N ARG A 69 4.26 10.07 -3.28
CA ARG A 69 5.49 10.81 -2.99
C ARG A 69 5.76 10.75 -1.49
N GLY A 70 6.46 9.69 -1.09
CA GLY A 70 6.94 9.53 0.27
C GLY A 70 8.09 10.48 0.60
N SER A 71 8.36 10.70 1.89
CA SER A 71 9.47 11.53 2.31
C SER A 71 9.90 11.23 3.75
N MET A 72 11.15 11.52 4.06
CA MET A 72 11.70 11.57 5.41
C MET A 72 12.53 12.82 5.56
N SER A 73 12.36 13.59 6.66
CA SER A 73 13.07 14.84 6.92
C SER A 73 13.83 14.85 8.26
N VAL A 74 13.54 13.88 9.15
CA VAL A 74 14.15 13.80 10.48
C VAL A 74 15.13 12.63 10.52
N GLY A 75 16.43 12.95 10.43
CA GLY A 75 17.52 11.98 10.48
C GLY A 75 17.97 11.63 11.90
N GLU A 76 18.94 10.72 12.01
CA GLU A 76 19.46 10.24 13.30
C GLU A 76 20.10 11.35 14.14
N SER A 77 20.73 12.35 13.52
CA SER A 77 21.28 13.52 14.20
C SER A 77 20.21 14.40 14.86
N GLN A 78 18.97 14.31 14.40
CA GLN A 78 17.82 15.03 14.93
C GLN A 78 16.90 14.14 15.79
N GLY A 79 17.34 12.92 16.11
CA GLY A 79 16.59 11.96 16.93
C GLY A 79 15.60 11.10 16.14
N GLY A 80 15.67 11.10 14.81
CA GLY A 80 14.96 10.18 13.94
C GLY A 80 15.63 8.81 13.82
N LEU A 81 15.06 7.94 12.98
CA LEU A 81 15.60 6.60 12.73
C LEU A 81 16.46 6.52 11.46
N PRO A 82 16.12 7.21 10.34
CA PRO A 82 16.90 7.11 9.13
C PRO A 82 18.26 7.78 9.27
N PRO A 83 19.32 7.23 8.64
CA PRO A 83 20.60 7.94 8.51
C PRO A 83 20.41 9.30 7.82
N ASP A 84 21.14 10.33 8.27
CA ASP A 84 20.99 11.71 7.74
C ASP A 84 21.13 11.80 6.20
N ARG A 85 21.95 10.94 5.60
CA ARG A 85 22.11 10.87 4.13
C ARG A 85 20.88 10.37 3.37
N LEU A 86 19.88 9.85 4.05
CA LEU A 86 18.64 9.33 3.46
C LEU A 86 17.43 10.22 3.70
N VAL A 87 17.60 11.31 4.43
CA VAL A 87 16.55 12.31 4.60
C VAL A 87 16.75 13.46 3.60
N GLU A 88 15.66 14.15 3.31
CA GLU A 88 15.64 15.26 2.38
C GLU A 88 15.31 16.58 3.13
N ASP A 89 15.71 17.69 2.57
CA ASP A 89 15.29 19.02 3.00
C ASP A 89 13.80 19.23 2.74
N GLU A 90 13.07 19.83 3.69
CA GLU A 90 11.60 19.95 3.65
C GLU A 90 11.11 20.83 2.49
N ASP A 91 11.82 21.92 2.17
CA ASP A 91 11.48 22.75 1.02
C ASP A 91 11.66 21.99 -0.29
N THR A 92 12.68 21.16 -0.38
CA THR A 92 12.94 20.28 -1.52
C THR A 92 11.85 19.24 -1.67
N ILE A 93 11.41 18.63 -0.56
CA ILE A 93 10.30 17.68 -0.54
C ILE A 93 9.02 18.31 -1.08
N LEU A 94 8.65 19.49 -0.57
CA LEU A 94 7.42 20.18 -0.97
C LEU A 94 7.47 20.61 -2.45
N LYS A 95 8.60 21.15 -2.92
CA LYS A 95 8.79 21.54 -4.33
C LYS A 95 8.72 20.35 -5.28
N ASP A 96 9.34 19.22 -4.94
CA ASP A 96 9.30 18.03 -5.78
C ASP A 96 7.89 17.39 -5.75
N THR A 97 7.21 17.42 -4.61
CA THR A 97 5.82 16.99 -4.48
C THR A 97 4.90 17.82 -5.38
N GLN A 98 5.03 19.14 -5.35
CA GLN A 98 4.29 20.04 -6.24
C GLN A 98 4.59 19.77 -7.71
N ARG A 99 5.87 19.64 -8.09
CA ARG A 99 6.28 19.28 -9.46
C ARG A 99 5.61 17.98 -9.94
N LEU A 100 5.61 16.96 -9.10
CA LEU A 100 5.01 15.67 -9.45
C LEU A 100 3.49 15.80 -9.66
N ILE A 101 2.79 16.55 -8.81
CA ILE A 101 1.36 16.81 -8.96
C ILE A 101 1.10 17.54 -10.29
N GLU A 102 1.81 18.63 -10.54
CA GLU A 102 1.64 19.45 -11.74
C GLU A 102 1.98 18.71 -13.04
N THR A 103 2.94 17.76 -12.96
CA THR A 103 3.41 17.01 -14.15
C THR A 103 2.57 15.78 -14.43
N TRP A 104 2.14 15.05 -13.39
CA TRP A 104 1.67 13.67 -13.53
C TRP A 104 0.25 13.42 -13.02
N HIS A 105 -0.30 14.27 -12.12
CA HIS A 105 -1.60 13.99 -11.54
C HIS A 105 -2.73 14.18 -12.55
N ASP A 106 -3.50 13.13 -12.78
CA ASP A 106 -4.73 13.19 -13.58
C ASP A 106 -5.96 13.01 -12.66
N PRO A 107 -6.74 14.09 -12.39
CA PRO A 107 -7.95 14.02 -11.57
C PRO A 107 -9.14 13.40 -12.31
N ALA A 108 -9.03 13.20 -13.63
CA ALA A 108 -10.14 12.74 -14.45
C ALA A 108 -10.68 11.37 -14.00
N ARG A 109 -11.94 11.13 -14.31
CA ARG A 109 -12.55 9.81 -14.19
C ARG A 109 -11.81 8.82 -15.10
N HIS A 110 -11.61 7.60 -14.64
CA HIS A 110 -10.84 6.54 -15.31
C HIS A 110 -9.33 6.78 -15.45
N ALA A 111 -8.80 7.86 -14.83
CA ALA A 111 -7.36 8.15 -14.86
C ALA A 111 -6.52 6.96 -14.46
N MET A 112 -5.42 6.75 -15.19
CA MET A 112 -4.46 5.68 -14.94
C MET A 112 -3.40 6.07 -13.88
N LEU A 113 -3.20 7.37 -13.64
CA LEU A 113 -2.19 7.86 -12.71
C LEU A 113 -2.75 8.98 -11.84
N ARG A 114 -2.58 8.83 -10.53
CA ARG A 114 -2.81 9.90 -9.55
C ARG A 114 -1.60 10.03 -8.64
N ILE A 115 -1.28 11.24 -8.24
CA ILE A 115 -0.23 11.51 -7.24
C ILE A 115 -0.87 11.58 -5.86
N VAL A 116 -0.14 11.10 -4.86
CA VAL A 116 -0.52 11.11 -3.45
C VAL A 116 0.61 11.75 -2.65
N VAL A 117 0.29 12.60 -1.70
CA VAL A 117 1.27 13.21 -0.79
C VAL A 117 1.44 12.30 0.42
N ALA A 118 2.67 11.83 0.67
CA ALA A 118 2.86 10.71 1.58
C ALA A 118 4.14 10.80 2.44
N PRO A 119 4.28 11.77 3.38
CA PRO A 119 5.30 11.68 4.43
C PRO A 119 5.31 10.30 5.06
N CYS A 120 6.51 9.70 5.27
CA CYS A 120 6.63 8.27 5.58
C CYS A 120 5.88 7.90 6.87
N SER A 121 6.12 8.62 7.96
CA SER A 121 5.50 8.34 9.27
C SER A 121 5.71 9.49 10.23
N PRO A 122 4.91 9.62 11.32
CA PRO A 122 5.07 10.67 12.31
C PRO A 122 6.44 10.72 13.00
N PHE A 123 7.21 9.63 12.97
CA PHE A 123 8.55 9.57 13.59
C PHE A 123 9.71 9.82 12.60
N SER A 124 9.41 9.98 11.32
CA SER A 124 10.43 10.19 10.28
C SER A 124 10.37 11.57 9.62
N VAL A 125 9.39 12.40 9.98
CA VAL A 125 9.19 13.75 9.45
C VAL A 125 8.85 14.73 10.57
N SER A 126 9.07 16.03 10.33
CA SER A 126 8.70 17.06 11.30
C SER A 126 7.18 17.30 11.33
N ARG A 127 6.69 17.91 12.42
CA ARG A 127 5.31 18.39 12.51
C ARG A 127 4.99 19.46 11.46
N SER A 128 5.99 20.28 11.12
CA SER A 128 5.86 21.31 10.09
C SER A 128 5.60 20.68 8.73
N LEU A 129 6.45 19.73 8.33
CA LEU A 129 6.27 19.03 7.05
C LEU A 129 4.93 18.30 6.98
N MET A 130 4.49 17.63 8.05
CA MET A 130 3.16 16.98 8.06
C MET A 130 2.04 17.99 7.79
N ARG A 131 2.09 19.19 8.42
CA ARG A 131 1.07 20.23 8.23
C ARG A 131 1.12 20.83 6.83
N GLU A 132 2.32 21.20 6.35
CA GLU A 132 2.48 21.79 5.03
C GLU A 132 2.14 20.80 3.92
N ALA A 133 2.48 19.52 4.08
CA ALA A 133 2.08 18.45 3.18
C ALA A 133 0.56 18.31 3.08
N ALA A 134 -0.17 18.40 4.21
CA ALA A 134 -1.63 18.37 4.22
C ALA A 134 -2.24 19.61 3.53
N HIS A 135 -1.66 20.78 3.74
CA HIS A 135 -2.09 22.02 3.07
C HIS A 135 -1.86 21.92 1.56
N LEU A 136 -0.65 21.49 1.13
CA LEU A 136 -0.33 21.30 -0.28
C LEU A 136 -1.27 20.32 -0.96
N ALA A 137 -1.49 19.15 -0.37
CA ALA A 137 -2.36 18.13 -0.93
C ALA A 137 -3.78 18.67 -1.16
N ARG A 138 -4.34 19.37 -0.18
CA ARG A 138 -5.69 19.95 -0.28
C ARG A 138 -5.78 21.11 -1.25
N ALA A 139 -4.73 21.93 -1.37
CA ALA A 139 -4.68 23.00 -2.38
C ALA A 139 -4.76 22.46 -3.82
N TYR A 140 -4.22 21.26 -4.04
CA TYR A 140 -4.25 20.58 -5.34
C TYR A 140 -5.35 19.53 -5.48
N GLY A 141 -6.13 19.24 -4.42
CA GLY A 141 -7.18 18.23 -4.43
C GLY A 141 -6.65 16.80 -4.57
N VAL A 142 -5.43 16.51 -4.08
CA VAL A 142 -4.82 15.19 -4.08
C VAL A 142 -4.91 14.53 -2.71
N SER A 143 -4.83 13.20 -2.67
CA SER A 143 -4.97 12.42 -1.44
C SER A 143 -3.70 12.44 -0.58
N LEU A 144 -3.89 12.12 0.69
CA LEU A 144 -2.86 12.01 1.74
C LEU A 144 -2.71 10.58 2.22
N HIS A 145 -1.46 10.14 2.41
CA HIS A 145 -1.15 8.82 2.94
C HIS A 145 0.07 8.86 3.88
N THR A 146 0.03 8.06 4.96
CA THR A 146 1.18 7.83 5.84
C THR A 146 1.04 6.50 6.60
N HIS A 147 2.13 5.99 7.16
CA HIS A 147 2.07 4.89 8.15
C HIS A 147 1.63 5.44 9.50
N LEU A 148 0.72 4.75 10.18
CA LEU A 148 0.21 5.19 11.47
C LEU A 148 -0.12 4.01 12.39
N ALA A 149 0.31 4.12 13.66
CA ALA A 149 -0.03 3.16 14.71
C ALA A 149 0.25 1.70 14.29
N GLU A 150 1.37 1.46 13.63
CA GLU A 150 1.74 0.12 13.16
C GLU A 150 2.12 -0.80 14.31
N ASN A 151 2.88 -0.29 15.28
CA ASN A 151 3.42 -1.08 16.38
C ASN A 151 3.50 -0.29 17.69
N ASP A 152 3.90 -0.96 18.76
CA ASP A 152 3.96 -0.33 20.10
C ASP A 152 4.98 0.81 20.17
N ASN A 153 6.06 0.79 19.37
CA ASN A 153 7.02 1.89 19.32
C ASN A 153 6.39 3.16 18.75
N ASP A 154 5.50 3.07 17.76
CA ASP A 154 4.79 4.22 17.20
C ASP A 154 3.91 4.88 18.23
N VAL A 155 3.17 4.06 19.02
CA VAL A 155 2.31 4.55 20.10
C VAL A 155 3.14 5.21 21.18
N ALA A 156 4.25 4.57 21.60
CA ALA A 156 5.15 5.10 22.62
C ALA A 156 5.77 6.43 22.17
N TYR A 157 6.29 6.48 20.92
CA TYR A 157 6.86 7.68 20.33
C TYR A 157 5.84 8.84 20.30
N SER A 158 4.62 8.57 19.84
CA SER A 158 3.57 9.58 19.73
C SER A 158 3.20 10.15 21.11
N ARG A 159 3.07 9.29 22.11
CA ARG A 159 2.79 9.72 23.51
C ARG A 159 3.95 10.49 24.11
N GLU A 160 5.17 10.02 23.94
CA GLU A 160 6.37 10.65 24.53
C GLU A 160 6.69 12.01 23.88
N LYS A 161 6.64 12.08 22.55
CA LYS A 161 7.03 13.29 21.82
C LYS A 161 5.92 14.31 21.68
N PHE A 162 4.67 13.87 21.60
CA PHE A 162 3.54 14.76 21.28
C PHE A 162 2.49 14.81 22.40
N GLY A 163 2.55 13.91 23.39
CA GLY A 163 1.54 13.81 24.44
C GLY A 163 0.19 13.29 23.97
N MET A 164 0.13 12.66 22.78
CA MET A 164 -1.10 12.27 22.09
C MET A 164 -1.05 10.81 21.63
N THR A 165 -2.22 10.19 21.42
CA THR A 165 -2.29 8.94 20.66
C THR A 165 -1.98 9.22 19.19
N PRO A 166 -1.57 8.20 18.39
CA PRO A 166 -1.30 8.39 16.96
C PRO A 166 -2.47 9.02 16.20
N ALA A 167 -3.71 8.60 16.46
CA ALA A 167 -4.91 9.15 15.80
C ALA A 167 -5.15 10.62 16.18
N ALA A 168 -5.04 10.97 17.47
CA ALA A 168 -5.19 12.36 17.92
C ALA A 168 -4.10 13.27 17.37
N TYR A 169 -2.87 12.75 17.24
CA TYR A 169 -1.78 13.47 16.60
C TYR A 169 -2.07 13.72 15.11
N ALA A 170 -2.51 12.70 14.38
CA ALA A 170 -2.92 12.84 12.99
C ALA A 170 -4.02 13.90 12.83
N GLU A 171 -5.09 13.85 13.63
CA GLU A 171 -6.17 14.86 13.63
C GLU A 171 -5.62 16.26 13.85
N SER A 172 -4.72 16.45 14.83
CA SER A 172 -4.15 17.77 15.17
C SER A 172 -3.35 18.44 14.05
N LEU A 173 -2.96 17.67 13.04
CA LEU A 173 -2.21 18.13 11.86
C LEU A 173 -3.04 18.13 10.57
N GLY A 174 -4.33 17.82 10.66
CA GLY A 174 -5.21 17.76 9.50
C GLY A 174 -5.10 16.45 8.70
N TRP A 175 -4.57 15.38 9.29
CA TRP A 175 -4.41 14.06 8.67
C TRP A 175 -5.59 13.13 8.93
N THR A 176 -6.80 13.69 8.81
CA THR A 176 -8.07 12.97 8.84
C THR A 176 -9.01 13.52 7.77
N GLY A 177 -9.85 12.69 7.20
CA GLY A 177 -10.78 13.06 6.14
C GLY A 177 -10.94 11.96 5.09
N ALA A 178 -11.92 12.10 4.22
CA ALA A 178 -12.16 11.17 3.12
C ALA A 178 -11.06 11.22 2.03
N ASP A 179 -10.19 12.22 2.09
CA ASP A 179 -9.00 12.40 1.26
C ASP A 179 -7.74 11.76 1.87
N VAL A 180 -7.86 11.11 3.03
CA VAL A 180 -6.74 10.58 3.82
C VAL A 180 -6.90 9.08 4.06
N TRP A 181 -5.80 8.33 3.93
CA TRP A 181 -5.72 6.96 4.46
C TRP A 181 -4.39 6.67 5.12
N HIS A 182 -4.41 5.75 6.08
CA HIS A 182 -3.24 5.32 6.82
C HIS A 182 -2.97 3.84 6.61
N ALA A 183 -1.68 3.48 6.49
CA ALA A 183 -1.28 2.08 6.46
C ALA A 183 -1.24 1.48 7.87
N HIS A 184 -1.50 0.19 7.95
CA HIS A 184 -1.43 -0.70 9.11
C HIS A 184 -2.49 -0.48 10.18
N CYS A 185 -2.44 0.60 10.94
CA CYS A 185 -3.36 0.94 12.03
C CYS A 185 -3.59 -0.21 13.04
N VAL A 186 -2.55 -1.05 13.27
CA VAL A 186 -2.61 -2.24 14.14
C VAL A 186 -2.93 -1.86 15.59
N LYS A 187 -2.38 -0.73 16.05
CA LYS A 187 -2.52 -0.21 17.41
C LYS A 187 -3.47 0.97 17.49
N LEU A 188 -4.38 1.11 16.53
CA LEU A 188 -5.42 2.12 16.58
C LEU A 188 -6.37 1.80 17.75
N ASP A 189 -6.54 2.76 18.66
CA ASP A 189 -7.45 2.64 19.80
C ASP A 189 -8.90 2.90 19.40
N GLU A 190 -9.83 2.66 20.31
CA GLU A 190 -11.26 2.81 20.10
C GLU A 190 -11.63 4.24 19.68
N ALA A 191 -11.04 5.23 20.35
CA ALA A 191 -11.24 6.64 20.03
C ALA A 191 -10.72 6.99 18.61
N GLY A 192 -9.61 6.37 18.17
CA GLY A 192 -9.09 6.49 16.83
C GLY A 192 -10.00 5.84 15.78
N ILE A 193 -10.59 4.69 16.10
CA ILE A 193 -11.58 4.03 15.23
C ILE A 193 -12.81 4.91 15.05
N ASP A 194 -13.35 5.47 16.14
CA ASP A 194 -14.48 6.38 16.10
C ASP A 194 -14.17 7.66 15.31
N LEU A 195 -12.96 8.20 15.48
CA LEU A 195 -12.49 9.35 14.72
C LEU A 195 -12.45 9.05 13.21
N PHE A 196 -11.87 7.93 12.80
CA PHE A 196 -11.75 7.56 11.39
C PHE A 196 -13.13 7.29 10.77
N ALA A 197 -14.03 6.66 11.53
CA ALA A 197 -15.41 6.46 11.08
C ALA A 197 -16.15 7.79 10.83
N ARG A 198 -16.04 8.76 11.76
CA ARG A 198 -16.68 10.07 11.62
C ARG A 198 -16.13 10.90 10.48
N THR A 199 -14.82 10.81 10.24
CA THR A 199 -14.13 11.65 9.25
C THR A 199 -14.07 11.00 7.88
N GLY A 200 -14.38 9.71 7.76
CA GLY A 200 -14.22 8.95 6.54
C GLY A 200 -12.76 8.60 6.21
N THR A 201 -11.86 8.72 7.19
CA THR A 201 -10.44 8.37 7.03
C THR A 201 -10.26 6.89 6.74
N GLY A 202 -9.53 6.57 5.67
CA GLY A 202 -9.32 5.19 5.22
C GLY A 202 -8.18 4.46 5.92
N VAL A 203 -8.20 3.14 5.86
CA VAL A 203 -7.13 2.26 6.35
C VAL A 203 -6.73 1.26 5.28
N ALA A 204 -5.44 1.18 4.97
CA ALA A 204 -4.83 0.13 4.17
C ALA A 204 -4.34 -0.99 5.12
N HIS A 205 -5.07 -2.08 5.17
CA HIS A 205 -4.73 -3.24 6.01
C HIS A 205 -3.70 -4.11 5.30
N CYS A 206 -2.57 -4.37 5.95
CA CYS A 206 -1.45 -5.16 5.42
C CYS A 206 -1.21 -6.40 6.30
N PRO A 207 -2.08 -7.42 6.26
CA PRO A 207 -2.05 -8.52 7.22
C PRO A 207 -0.74 -9.31 7.22
N CYS A 208 -0.19 -9.67 6.06
CA CYS A 208 1.05 -10.43 5.99
C CYS A 208 2.25 -9.63 6.54
N SER A 209 2.38 -8.35 6.18
CA SER A 209 3.41 -7.46 6.72
C SER A 209 3.29 -7.33 8.24
N ASN A 210 2.08 -7.08 8.75
CA ASN A 210 1.84 -6.97 10.20
C ASN A 210 2.28 -8.23 10.96
N MET A 211 2.03 -9.42 10.40
CA MET A 211 2.48 -10.70 10.97
C MET A 211 4.00 -10.86 10.85
N ARG A 212 4.56 -10.58 9.68
CA ARG A 212 5.99 -10.71 9.38
C ARG A 212 6.85 -9.85 10.32
N LEU A 213 6.40 -8.64 10.62
CA LEU A 213 7.06 -7.68 11.50
C LEU A 213 6.66 -7.84 12.98
N ALA A 214 5.77 -8.79 13.28
CA ALA A 214 5.21 -9.00 14.63
C ALA A 214 4.55 -7.74 15.21
N SER A 215 3.96 -6.90 14.36
CA SER A 215 3.25 -5.68 14.77
C SER A 215 1.95 -6.02 15.52
N GLY A 216 1.32 -7.13 15.17
CA GLY A 216 0.10 -7.62 15.80
C GLY A 216 -1.05 -7.83 14.81
N ILE A 217 -2.27 -7.97 15.32
CA ILE A 217 -3.50 -8.13 14.54
C ILE A 217 -4.26 -6.80 14.58
N ALA A 218 -4.44 -6.15 13.43
CA ALA A 218 -5.21 -4.91 13.34
C ALA A 218 -6.70 -5.15 13.67
N PRO A 219 -7.39 -4.22 14.37
CA PRO A 219 -8.78 -4.37 14.79
C PRO A 219 -9.78 -4.15 13.64
N ILE A 220 -9.58 -4.83 12.51
CA ILE A 220 -10.34 -4.64 11.25
C ILE A 220 -11.82 -4.94 11.43
N HIS A 221 -12.16 -5.92 12.26
CA HIS A 221 -13.56 -6.22 12.56
C HIS A 221 -14.26 -5.01 13.21
N ALA A 222 -13.63 -4.40 14.22
CA ALA A 222 -14.15 -3.20 14.89
C ALA A 222 -14.21 -2.01 13.94
N MET A 223 -13.16 -1.76 13.15
CA MET A 223 -13.12 -0.68 12.15
C MET A 223 -14.28 -0.80 11.14
N ARG A 224 -14.50 -1.99 10.58
CA ARG A 224 -15.59 -2.23 9.63
C ARG A 224 -16.97 -2.04 10.26
N ARG A 225 -17.18 -2.50 11.49
CA ARG A 225 -18.43 -2.29 12.24
C ARG A 225 -18.70 -0.82 12.51
N ALA A 226 -17.67 -0.04 12.76
CA ALA A 226 -17.78 1.40 12.96
C ALA A 226 -17.98 2.19 11.64
N GLY A 227 -17.79 1.55 10.48
CA GLY A 227 -17.93 2.18 9.16
C GLY A 227 -16.65 2.82 8.62
N VAL A 228 -15.48 2.53 9.19
CA VAL A 228 -14.18 2.97 8.65
C VAL A 228 -13.98 2.35 7.27
N PRO A 229 -13.62 3.13 6.23
CA PRO A 229 -13.21 2.58 4.94
C PRO A 229 -11.93 1.74 5.09
N VAL A 230 -11.98 0.47 4.71
CA VAL A 230 -10.82 -0.44 4.79
C VAL A 230 -10.59 -1.07 3.44
N GLY A 231 -9.34 -0.98 2.96
CA GLY A 231 -8.81 -1.71 1.80
C GLY A 231 -7.65 -2.61 2.20
N LEU A 232 -7.14 -3.40 1.25
CA LEU A 232 -5.98 -4.27 1.45
C LEU A 232 -4.73 -3.68 0.81
N GLY A 233 -3.59 -3.88 1.45
CA GLY A 233 -2.27 -3.62 0.92
C GLY A 233 -1.35 -4.83 1.12
N VAL A 234 -0.46 -5.07 0.16
CA VAL A 234 0.57 -6.12 0.27
C VAL A 234 1.81 -5.63 1.02
N ASP A 235 1.99 -4.31 1.11
CA ASP A 235 3.21 -3.66 1.62
C ASP A 235 4.46 -3.96 0.76
N GLY A 236 5.62 -3.45 1.16
CA GLY A 236 6.87 -3.70 0.45
C GLY A 236 7.40 -5.12 0.64
N SER A 237 8.11 -5.64 -0.37
CA SER A 237 8.65 -7.01 -0.36
C SER A 237 9.64 -7.28 0.78
N ALA A 238 10.19 -6.25 1.42
CA ALA A 238 11.05 -6.41 2.60
C ALA A 238 10.27 -6.78 3.88
N SER A 239 8.95 -6.55 3.92
CA SER A 239 8.05 -6.89 5.03
C SER A 239 6.98 -7.92 4.63
N ASN A 240 6.78 -8.15 3.33
CA ASN A 240 5.92 -9.20 2.79
C ASN A 240 6.57 -9.80 1.55
N ASP A 241 7.01 -11.02 1.66
CA ASP A 241 7.77 -11.71 0.60
C ASP A 241 6.89 -12.13 -0.61
N ALA A 242 5.61 -11.70 -0.66
CA ALA A 242 4.67 -11.98 -1.75
C ALA A 242 3.77 -10.77 -2.05
N ALA A 243 3.73 -10.36 -3.30
CA ALA A 243 2.80 -9.31 -3.77
C ALA A 243 1.51 -9.95 -4.33
N HIS A 244 0.77 -10.69 -3.48
CA HIS A 244 -0.39 -11.48 -3.89
C HIS A 244 -1.67 -11.03 -3.17
N LEU A 245 -2.51 -10.21 -3.83
CA LEU A 245 -3.67 -9.57 -3.20
C LEU A 245 -4.74 -10.55 -2.68
N LEU A 246 -5.00 -11.67 -3.39
CA LEU A 246 -5.90 -12.73 -2.87
C LEU A 246 -5.31 -13.44 -1.63
N GLY A 247 -3.99 -13.52 -1.55
CA GLY A 247 -3.29 -14.01 -0.35
C GLY A 247 -3.58 -13.10 0.84
N GLU A 248 -3.50 -11.78 0.66
CA GLU A 248 -3.85 -10.79 1.69
C GLU A 248 -5.33 -10.89 2.08
N ALA A 249 -6.24 -11.05 1.12
CA ALA A 249 -7.68 -11.23 1.42
C ALA A 249 -7.92 -12.46 2.29
N ARG A 250 -7.25 -13.58 1.99
CA ARG A 250 -7.31 -14.80 2.80
C ARG A 250 -6.79 -14.57 4.21
N GLN A 251 -5.63 -13.94 4.37
CA GLN A 251 -5.05 -13.66 5.68
C GLN A 251 -5.90 -12.67 6.49
N ALA A 252 -6.42 -11.61 5.86
CA ALA A 252 -7.33 -10.67 6.51
C ALA A 252 -8.56 -11.39 7.08
N MET A 253 -9.16 -12.32 6.29
CA MET A 253 -10.30 -13.12 6.74
C MET A 253 -9.96 -14.01 7.94
N LEU A 254 -8.83 -14.72 7.87
CA LEU A 254 -8.44 -15.66 8.95
C LEU A 254 -8.04 -14.91 10.22
N LEU A 255 -7.29 -13.81 10.11
CA LEU A 255 -6.89 -12.99 11.24
C LEU A 255 -8.07 -12.28 11.90
N ALA A 256 -9.05 -11.81 11.13
CA ALA A 256 -10.25 -11.19 11.70
C ALA A 256 -11.00 -12.14 12.64
N ARG A 257 -11.00 -13.46 12.35
CA ARG A 257 -11.67 -14.46 13.17
C ARG A 257 -10.98 -14.70 14.52
N VAL A 258 -9.64 -14.68 14.54
CA VAL A 258 -8.88 -14.91 15.79
C VAL A 258 -8.53 -13.62 16.51
N GLY A 259 -8.53 -12.49 15.81
CA GLY A 259 -8.24 -11.15 16.35
C GLY A 259 -9.46 -10.41 16.90
N SER A 260 -10.67 -10.94 16.74
CA SER A 260 -11.88 -10.34 17.31
C SER A 260 -11.84 -10.41 18.84
N GLN A 261 -11.96 -9.28 19.50
CA GLN A 261 -11.96 -9.20 20.96
C GLN A 261 -13.38 -9.00 21.49
N PRO A 262 -13.71 -9.51 22.69
CA PRO A 262 -12.84 -10.25 23.64
C PRO A 262 -12.65 -11.73 23.32
N HIS A 263 -13.37 -12.28 22.32
CA HIS A 263 -13.33 -13.71 21.96
C HIS A 263 -13.21 -13.88 20.44
N ALA A 264 -12.57 -14.97 20.01
CA ALA A 264 -12.54 -15.37 18.62
C ALA A 264 -13.98 -15.54 18.06
N GLU A 265 -14.24 -14.98 16.87
CA GLU A 265 -15.55 -15.00 16.23
C GLU A 265 -15.45 -15.62 14.83
N PRO A 266 -15.89 -16.88 14.62
CA PRO A 266 -15.79 -17.55 13.32
C PRO A 266 -16.50 -16.81 12.18
N ALA A 267 -17.50 -16.00 12.49
CA ALA A 267 -18.27 -15.20 11.53
C ALA A 267 -17.77 -13.76 11.36
N ALA A 268 -16.65 -13.37 12.00
CA ALA A 268 -16.15 -12.00 11.97
C ALA A 268 -15.90 -11.47 10.55
N MET A 269 -15.52 -12.35 9.61
CA MET A 269 -15.35 -12.00 8.21
C MET A 269 -15.64 -13.19 7.31
N SER A 270 -16.53 -13.02 6.34
CA SER A 270 -16.79 -13.97 5.26
C SER A 270 -15.78 -13.80 4.11
N ALA A 271 -15.67 -14.80 3.24
CA ALA A 271 -14.84 -14.71 2.03
C ALA A 271 -15.25 -13.55 1.12
N ARG A 272 -16.57 -13.31 0.96
CA ARG A 272 -17.07 -12.17 0.16
C ARG A 272 -16.70 -10.83 0.76
N GLN A 273 -16.74 -10.69 2.08
CA GLN A 273 -16.30 -9.47 2.77
C GLN A 273 -14.80 -9.24 2.63
N ALA A 274 -13.99 -10.31 2.66
CA ALA A 274 -12.54 -10.19 2.41
C ALA A 274 -12.24 -9.78 0.96
N LEU A 275 -12.99 -10.32 0.00
CA LEU A 275 -12.90 -9.92 -1.40
C LEU A 275 -13.37 -8.47 -1.61
N GLU A 276 -14.39 -8.03 -0.87
CA GLU A 276 -14.83 -6.63 -0.88
C GLU A 276 -13.71 -5.66 -0.43
N LEU A 277 -12.91 -6.03 0.58
CA LEU A 277 -11.74 -5.22 0.98
C LEU A 277 -10.72 -5.07 -0.17
N ALA A 278 -10.55 -6.12 -0.97
CA ALA A 278 -9.63 -6.13 -2.12
C ALA A 278 -10.19 -5.40 -3.36
N THR A 279 -11.46 -5.01 -3.36
CA THR A 279 -12.14 -4.40 -4.50
C THR A 279 -12.75 -3.04 -4.12
N LEU A 280 -14.02 -2.99 -3.76
CA LEU A 280 -14.72 -1.76 -3.36
C LEU A 280 -14.10 -1.08 -2.14
N GLY A 281 -13.55 -1.86 -1.20
CA GLY A 281 -12.84 -1.31 -0.04
C GLY A 281 -11.60 -0.54 -0.45
N GLY A 282 -10.75 -1.13 -1.29
CA GLY A 282 -9.58 -0.46 -1.87
C GLY A 282 -9.97 0.79 -2.67
N ALA A 283 -11.02 0.69 -3.49
CA ALA A 283 -11.52 1.84 -4.25
C ALA A 283 -11.92 3.01 -3.33
N ARG A 284 -12.69 2.74 -2.27
CA ARG A 284 -13.09 3.76 -1.27
C ARG A 284 -11.89 4.41 -0.60
N VAL A 285 -10.90 3.60 -0.17
CA VAL A 285 -9.66 4.09 0.46
C VAL A 285 -8.88 5.02 -0.47
N LEU A 286 -8.83 4.70 -1.77
CA LEU A 286 -8.17 5.52 -2.78
C LEU A 286 -9.03 6.71 -3.27
N GLY A 287 -10.21 6.95 -2.70
CA GLY A 287 -11.12 8.00 -3.15
C GLY A 287 -11.60 7.81 -4.60
N ARG A 288 -11.83 6.55 -5.02
CA ARG A 288 -12.28 6.19 -6.38
C ARG A 288 -13.69 5.64 -6.36
N ASP A 289 -14.55 6.20 -7.21
CA ASP A 289 -15.93 5.76 -7.44
C ASP A 289 -16.13 5.08 -8.81
N ASP A 290 -15.04 4.90 -9.54
CA ASP A 290 -15.01 4.42 -10.93
C ASP A 290 -14.28 3.08 -11.12
N ILE A 291 -13.82 2.46 -10.02
CA ILE A 291 -13.16 1.15 -9.99
C ILE A 291 -13.73 0.26 -8.87
N GLY A 292 -13.33 -1.00 -8.82
CA GLY A 292 -13.69 -1.95 -7.76
C GLY A 292 -14.96 -2.75 -8.00
N ALA A 293 -15.72 -2.46 -9.08
CA ALA A 293 -16.90 -3.22 -9.47
C ALA A 293 -17.04 -3.29 -11.00
N LEU A 294 -17.74 -4.32 -11.47
CA LEU A 294 -18.14 -4.45 -12.87
C LEU A 294 -19.55 -3.91 -13.04
N ALA A 295 -19.68 -2.66 -13.54
CA ALA A 295 -20.96 -2.01 -13.79
C ALA A 295 -20.82 -1.00 -14.92
N PRO A 296 -21.93 -0.64 -15.63
CA PRO A 296 -21.91 0.44 -16.63
C PRO A 296 -21.38 1.76 -16.02
N GLY A 297 -20.47 2.42 -16.73
CA GLY A 297 -19.85 3.67 -16.29
C GLY A 297 -18.64 3.51 -15.36
N MET A 298 -18.29 2.27 -14.96
CA MET A 298 -17.05 1.97 -14.26
C MET A 298 -15.90 1.79 -15.24
N SER A 299 -14.67 1.89 -14.75
CA SER A 299 -13.47 1.54 -15.53
C SER A 299 -13.53 0.07 -15.96
N ALA A 300 -13.11 -0.22 -17.17
CA ALA A 300 -13.06 -1.59 -17.67
C ALA A 300 -11.84 -2.34 -17.10
N ASP A 301 -11.85 -2.51 -15.79
CA ASP A 301 -10.87 -3.29 -15.02
C ASP A 301 -11.52 -4.62 -14.64
N LEU A 302 -11.06 -5.72 -15.21
CA LEU A 302 -11.60 -7.03 -14.88
C LEU A 302 -10.50 -8.10 -14.89
N VAL A 303 -10.69 -9.12 -14.05
CA VAL A 303 -9.82 -10.28 -13.97
C VAL A 303 -10.63 -11.56 -14.02
N ALA A 304 -10.07 -12.60 -14.64
CA ALA A 304 -10.68 -13.92 -14.70
C ALA A 304 -9.72 -14.98 -14.15
N PHE A 305 -10.20 -15.76 -13.21
CA PHE A 305 -9.45 -16.87 -12.60
C PHE A 305 -9.92 -18.19 -13.18
N PRO A 306 -9.00 -19.14 -13.49
CA PRO A 306 -9.39 -20.50 -13.84
C PRO A 306 -9.98 -21.20 -12.61
N LEU A 307 -11.12 -21.89 -12.78
CA LEU A 307 -11.75 -22.66 -11.72
C LEU A 307 -11.45 -24.17 -11.81
N ASP A 308 -10.82 -24.60 -12.87
CA ASP A 308 -10.49 -25.99 -13.22
C ASP A 308 -9.09 -26.42 -12.71
N THR A 309 -8.65 -25.85 -11.60
CA THR A 309 -7.37 -26.18 -10.96
C THR A 309 -7.53 -27.15 -9.80
N LEU A 310 -6.47 -27.92 -9.49
CA LEU A 310 -6.48 -28.84 -8.35
C LEU A 310 -6.78 -28.13 -7.03
N ALA A 311 -6.28 -26.92 -6.86
CA ALA A 311 -6.49 -26.14 -5.64
C ALA A 311 -7.95 -25.75 -5.40
N LEU A 312 -8.76 -25.66 -6.46
CA LEU A 312 -10.17 -25.26 -6.41
C LEU A 312 -11.13 -26.46 -6.60
N ALA A 313 -10.59 -27.67 -6.84
CA ALA A 313 -11.40 -28.87 -7.10
C ALA A 313 -12.39 -29.15 -5.95
N GLY A 314 -13.65 -29.34 -6.29
CA GLY A 314 -14.75 -29.52 -5.32
C GLY A 314 -15.25 -28.18 -4.73
N ALA A 315 -14.38 -27.32 -4.25
CA ALA A 315 -14.75 -26.03 -3.64
C ALA A 315 -15.44 -25.09 -4.66
N ALA A 316 -14.90 -24.99 -5.87
CA ALA A 316 -15.45 -24.15 -6.93
C ALA A 316 -16.82 -24.62 -7.45
N VAL A 317 -17.14 -25.90 -7.31
CA VAL A 317 -18.46 -26.44 -7.66
C VAL A 317 -19.53 -25.97 -6.68
N HIS A 318 -19.17 -25.83 -5.39
CA HIS A 318 -20.09 -25.39 -4.34
C HIS A 318 -20.25 -23.86 -4.33
N ASP A 319 -19.16 -23.12 -4.19
CA ASP A 319 -19.14 -21.66 -4.16
C ASP A 319 -17.82 -21.13 -4.75
N PRO A 320 -17.79 -20.79 -6.05
CA PRO A 320 -16.57 -20.35 -6.72
C PRO A 320 -16.00 -19.04 -6.15
N VAL A 321 -16.84 -18.15 -5.62
CA VAL A 321 -16.39 -16.89 -5.01
C VAL A 321 -15.69 -17.14 -3.68
N ALA A 322 -16.30 -17.98 -2.83
CA ALA A 322 -15.67 -18.34 -1.56
C ALA A 322 -14.37 -19.15 -1.79
N ALA A 323 -14.36 -20.04 -2.78
CA ALA A 323 -13.20 -20.85 -3.12
C ALA A 323 -11.96 -19.99 -3.45
N LEU A 324 -12.11 -18.87 -4.14
CA LEU A 324 -11.00 -17.96 -4.45
C LEU A 324 -10.29 -17.42 -3.19
N VAL A 325 -11.01 -17.28 -2.09
CA VAL A 325 -10.44 -16.74 -0.83
C VAL A 325 -10.00 -17.84 0.11
N PHE A 326 -10.79 -18.93 0.24
CA PHE A 326 -10.48 -20.03 1.18
C PHE A 326 -9.36 -20.94 0.70
N CYS A 327 -9.30 -21.20 -0.60
CA CYS A 327 -8.30 -22.10 -1.19
C CYS A 327 -6.93 -21.42 -1.36
N ALA A 328 -5.96 -22.18 -1.85
CA ALA A 328 -4.66 -21.61 -2.17
C ALA A 328 -4.79 -20.48 -3.21
N PRO A 329 -4.08 -19.35 -3.04
CA PRO A 329 -4.15 -18.25 -3.98
C PRO A 329 -3.84 -18.68 -5.41
N GLN A 330 -4.62 -18.17 -6.37
CA GLN A 330 -4.51 -18.51 -7.79
C GLN A 330 -4.00 -17.31 -8.57
N GLN A 331 -3.34 -17.57 -9.70
CA GLN A 331 -3.05 -16.54 -10.70
C GLN A 331 -4.22 -16.39 -11.68
N VAL A 332 -4.37 -15.18 -12.23
CA VAL A 332 -5.37 -14.88 -13.24
C VAL A 332 -5.05 -15.56 -14.58
N ARG A 333 -6.07 -15.98 -15.32
CA ARG A 333 -5.93 -16.36 -16.72
C ARG A 333 -5.99 -15.13 -17.63
N TYR A 334 -6.83 -14.14 -17.27
CA TYR A 334 -6.95 -12.87 -17.97
C TYR A 334 -6.97 -11.70 -16.99
N ALA A 335 -6.31 -10.60 -17.35
CA ALA A 335 -6.45 -9.32 -16.69
C ALA A 335 -6.57 -8.21 -17.76
N ILE A 336 -7.57 -7.37 -17.58
CA ILE A 336 -7.82 -6.19 -18.41
C ILE A 336 -7.81 -4.97 -17.50
N ILE A 337 -7.03 -3.96 -17.84
CA ILE A 337 -6.93 -2.71 -17.08
C ILE A 337 -7.27 -1.55 -17.99
N ASN A 338 -8.28 -0.79 -17.61
CA ASN A 338 -8.82 0.32 -18.41
C ASN A 338 -9.11 -0.09 -19.88
N GLY A 339 -9.70 -1.28 -20.05
CA GLY A 339 -10.06 -1.83 -21.36
C GLY A 339 -8.90 -2.43 -22.16
N LYS A 340 -7.67 -2.44 -21.64
CA LYS A 340 -6.50 -3.01 -22.33
C LYS A 340 -6.12 -4.35 -21.69
N PRO A 341 -6.02 -5.43 -22.48
CA PRO A 341 -5.48 -6.69 -21.97
C PRO A 341 -4.02 -6.53 -21.51
N VAL A 342 -3.73 -6.94 -20.27
CA VAL A 342 -2.37 -6.98 -19.71
C VAL A 342 -1.93 -8.41 -19.39
N VAL A 343 -2.89 -9.33 -19.18
CA VAL A 343 -2.64 -10.77 -19.08
C VAL A 343 -3.60 -11.52 -20.00
N ALA A 344 -3.09 -12.45 -20.78
CA ALA A 344 -3.86 -13.39 -21.58
C ALA A 344 -3.30 -14.80 -21.43
N GLU A 345 -4.17 -15.80 -21.23
CA GLU A 345 -3.80 -17.21 -20.99
C GLU A 345 -2.71 -17.37 -19.91
N GLY A 346 -2.76 -16.54 -18.87
CA GLY A 346 -1.79 -16.54 -17.78
C GLY A 346 -0.43 -15.91 -18.13
N GLN A 347 -0.27 -15.35 -19.32
CA GLN A 347 0.96 -14.68 -19.77
C GLN A 347 0.83 -13.18 -19.63
N LEU A 348 1.82 -12.54 -19.01
CA LEU A 348 1.92 -11.08 -18.92
C LEU A 348 2.31 -10.53 -20.30
N LEU A 349 1.47 -9.67 -20.88
CA LEU A 349 1.67 -9.19 -22.26
C LEU A 349 2.70 -8.06 -22.41
N PRO A 350 2.80 -7.07 -21.48
CA PRO A 350 3.69 -5.93 -21.65
C PRO A 350 5.19 -6.23 -21.45
N LEU A 351 5.53 -7.36 -20.84
CA LEU A 351 6.90 -7.68 -20.41
C LEU A 351 7.21 -9.17 -20.57
N GLU A 352 8.47 -9.46 -20.91
CA GLU A 352 9.01 -10.82 -20.89
C GLU A 352 9.47 -11.17 -19.45
N LEU A 353 8.70 -11.98 -18.73
CA LEU A 353 8.99 -12.34 -17.34
C LEU A 353 10.38 -12.95 -17.13
N PRO A 354 10.92 -13.84 -17.99
CA PRO A 354 12.27 -14.38 -17.79
C PRO A 354 13.35 -13.29 -17.80
N ALA A 355 13.22 -12.27 -18.67
CA ALA A 355 14.13 -11.14 -18.74
C ALA A 355 14.03 -10.26 -17.48
N LEU A 356 12.82 -9.94 -17.05
CA LEU A 356 12.57 -9.17 -15.83
C LEU A 356 13.15 -9.86 -14.59
N ILE A 357 12.94 -11.16 -14.44
CA ILE A 357 13.49 -11.97 -13.34
C ILE A 357 15.02 -11.96 -13.37
N ALA A 358 15.62 -12.11 -14.55
CA ALA A 358 17.09 -12.09 -14.69
C ALA A 358 17.66 -10.74 -14.27
N ASP A 359 17.06 -9.63 -14.70
CA ASP A 359 17.46 -8.27 -14.33
C ASP A 359 17.27 -8.01 -12.85
N HIS A 360 16.13 -8.34 -12.28
CA HIS A 360 15.87 -8.19 -10.86
C HIS A 360 16.91 -8.94 -10.02
N ASN A 361 17.19 -10.20 -10.37
CA ASN A 361 18.20 -11.01 -9.68
C ASN A 361 19.62 -10.46 -9.83
N ARG A 362 19.96 -9.88 -10.98
CA ARG A 362 21.25 -9.19 -11.21
C ARG A 362 21.40 -8.00 -10.28
N LEU A 363 20.37 -7.13 -10.23
CA LEU A 363 20.35 -5.91 -9.41
C LEU A 363 20.33 -6.23 -7.91
N ALA A 364 19.57 -7.23 -7.48
CA ALA A 364 19.56 -7.69 -6.09
C ALA A 364 20.94 -8.16 -5.64
N ARG A 365 21.67 -8.93 -6.48
CA ARG A 365 23.05 -9.31 -6.19
C ARG A 365 24.00 -8.13 -6.10
N GLN A 366 23.80 -7.10 -6.95
CA GLN A 366 24.59 -5.86 -6.91
C GLN A 366 24.34 -5.11 -5.59
N LEU A 367 23.07 -4.92 -5.21
CA LEU A 367 22.69 -4.24 -3.97
C LEU A 367 23.29 -4.93 -2.73
N ILE A 368 23.21 -6.27 -2.65
CA ILE A 368 23.76 -7.04 -1.52
C ILE A 368 25.31 -6.93 -1.46
N ARG A 369 25.98 -6.85 -2.60
CA ARG A 369 27.45 -6.69 -2.62
C ARG A 369 27.88 -5.31 -2.14
N SER A 370 27.17 -4.25 -2.53
CA SER A 370 27.50 -2.87 -2.13
C SER A 370 27.34 -2.65 -0.62
N THR A 371 26.59 -3.50 0.10
CA THR A 371 26.40 -3.37 1.56
C THR A 371 27.45 -4.14 2.37
N LYS A 372 28.33 -4.92 1.71
CA LYS A 372 29.40 -5.67 2.36
C LYS A 372 30.76 -4.99 2.26
N SER A 373 30.85 -3.92 1.47
CA SER A 373 32.01 -3.06 1.33
C SER A 373 31.89 -1.83 2.22
#